data_67c94bb6eaa4a49e3f5b838af074991f
#
_entry.id   67c94bb6eaa4a49e3f5b838af074991f
#
_cell.length_a   1.000
_cell.length_b   1.000
_cell.length_c   1.000
_cell.angle_alpha   90.00
_cell.angle_beta   90.00
_cell.angle_gamma   90.00
#
_symmetry.space_group_name_H-M   'P 1'
#
loop_
_entity.id
_entity.type
_entity.pdbx_description
1 polymer ?
#
loop_
_entity_poly.entity_id
_entity_poly.type
_entity_poly.pdbx_seq_one_letter_code
_entity_poly.pdbx_strand_id
1 'polypeptide(L)'
;MALLGLLGCARAPYVWVYDLSDAVLTGQSAAIAPGDRLFVFVRDQPTLSAEVVVAEDATIALPVVGQVRVGGNTPEQVAQSVTKGLTGVLEKPVVNVSLVSRRPAEIVVIGEVRNPGRFEVPEGTRMVDALALAGGLNEFANRRRLFVV
;
A
#
# COMPACT_ATOMS: atom_id res chain seq x y z
N MET A 1 35.44 -14.19 39.74
CA MET A 1 34.98 -12.92 39.15
C MET A 1 33.86 -13.24 38.14
N ALA A 2 32.62 -13.12 38.57
CA ALA A 2 31.46 -13.47 37.77
C ALA A 2 30.95 -12.21 37.08
N LEU A 3 30.94 -12.20 35.73
CA LEU A 3 30.41 -11.13 34.89
C LEU A 3 28.89 -11.35 34.76
N LEU A 4 28.08 -10.60 35.48
CA LEU A 4 26.64 -10.56 35.31
C LEU A 4 26.35 -9.75 34.01
N GLY A 5 25.94 -10.46 32.94
CA GLY A 5 25.43 -9.83 31.73
C GLY A 5 24.04 -9.24 32.00
N LEU A 6 23.92 -7.92 31.94
CA LEU A 6 22.63 -7.20 31.90
C LEU A 6 21.87 -7.57 30.64
N LEU A 7 20.82 -8.39 30.76
CA LEU A 7 19.82 -8.51 29.69
C LEU A 7 19.09 -7.16 29.59
N GLY A 8 19.46 -6.38 28.58
CA GLY A 8 18.72 -5.21 28.19
C GLY A 8 17.32 -5.63 27.71
N CYS A 9 16.27 -5.19 28.40
CA CYS A 9 14.90 -5.29 27.92
C CYS A 9 14.82 -4.64 26.53
N ALA A 10 14.57 -5.45 25.51
CA ALA A 10 14.28 -4.94 24.18
C ALA A 10 13.04 -4.03 24.27
N ARG A 11 13.23 -2.76 23.94
CA ARG A 11 12.12 -1.81 23.84
C ARG A 11 11.17 -2.31 22.78
N ALA A 12 9.88 -2.45 23.12
CA ALA A 12 8.86 -2.79 22.14
C ALA A 12 8.87 -1.75 21.01
N PRO A 13 8.73 -2.19 19.74
CA PRO A 13 8.79 -1.31 18.57
C PRO A 13 7.44 -0.58 18.37
N TYR A 14 7.03 0.23 19.33
CA TYR A 14 5.86 1.09 19.21
C TYR A 14 6.28 2.56 19.31
N VAL A 15 5.61 3.40 18.54
CA VAL A 15 5.85 4.84 18.48
C VAL A 15 4.63 5.56 19.07
N TRP A 16 4.86 6.53 19.93
CA TRP A 16 3.78 7.34 20.49
C TRP A 16 3.25 8.30 19.41
N VAL A 17 1.95 8.55 19.43
CA VAL A 17 1.27 9.41 18.43
C VAL A 17 1.87 10.79 18.30
N TYR A 18 2.33 11.37 19.40
CA TYR A 18 2.98 12.69 19.35
C TYR A 18 4.42 12.67 18.86
N ASP A 19 5.02 11.49 18.70
CA ASP A 19 6.33 11.31 18.07
C ASP A 19 6.23 10.99 16.58
N LEU A 20 4.99 10.77 16.07
CA LEU A 20 4.73 10.53 14.66
C LEU A 20 4.75 11.85 13.89
N SER A 21 5.75 12.03 13.06
CA SER A 21 5.69 13.06 12.03
C SER A 21 4.65 12.70 10.97
N ASP A 22 3.98 13.68 10.38
CA ASP A 22 2.99 13.46 9.29
C ASP A 22 3.54 12.62 8.14
N ALA A 23 4.85 12.63 7.94
CA ALA A 23 5.54 11.82 6.93
C ALA A 23 5.46 10.30 7.15
N VAL A 24 5.29 9.83 8.38
CA VAL A 24 5.18 8.39 8.70
C VAL A 24 3.78 7.87 8.37
N LEU A 25 2.77 8.73 8.42
CA LEU A 25 1.38 8.38 8.12
C LEU A 25 1.04 8.51 6.64
N THR A 26 1.82 9.28 5.89
CA THR A 26 1.66 9.49 4.45
C THR A 26 2.65 8.67 3.63
N GLY A 27 2.84 7.40 3.95
CA GLY A 27 3.63 6.48 3.13
C GLY A 27 3.01 6.32 1.73
N GLN A 28 2.97 7.40 0.96
CA GLN A 28 2.66 7.34 -0.47
C GLN A 28 3.86 6.73 -1.18
N SER A 29 3.93 5.41 -1.12
CA SER A 29 4.82 4.70 -2.01
C SER A 29 4.30 4.92 -3.43
N ALA A 30 5.07 5.60 -4.28
CA ALA A 30 4.77 5.67 -5.71
C ALA A 30 4.88 4.28 -6.37
N ALA A 31 5.37 3.29 -5.64
CA ALA A 31 5.56 1.92 -6.08
C ALA A 31 4.24 1.15 -6.07
N ILE A 32 4.02 0.40 -7.14
CA ILE A 32 2.88 -0.50 -7.32
C ILE A 32 3.03 -1.71 -6.40
N ALA A 33 1.94 -2.10 -5.74
CA ALA A 33 1.86 -3.22 -4.82
C ALA A 33 0.85 -4.29 -5.29
N PRO A 34 0.96 -5.53 -4.81
CA PRO A 34 -0.06 -6.55 -5.05
C PRO A 34 -1.44 -6.11 -4.58
N GLY A 35 -2.46 -6.36 -5.41
CA GLY A 35 -3.83 -5.94 -5.17
C GLY A 35 -4.18 -4.56 -5.71
N ASP A 36 -3.20 -3.78 -6.15
CA ASP A 36 -3.45 -2.51 -6.83
C ASP A 36 -4.14 -2.73 -8.19
N ARG A 37 -4.94 -1.78 -8.60
CA ARG A 37 -5.68 -1.79 -9.85
C ARG A 37 -5.08 -0.76 -10.80
N LEU A 38 -4.60 -1.22 -11.94
CA LEU A 38 -3.93 -0.43 -12.95
C LEU A 38 -4.77 -0.38 -14.22
N PHE A 39 -4.76 0.76 -14.91
CA PHE A 39 -5.24 0.87 -16.26
C PHE A 39 -4.06 1.02 -17.22
N VAL A 40 -3.90 0.04 -18.09
CA VAL A 40 -2.88 0.04 -19.14
C VAL A 40 -3.55 0.51 -20.43
N PHE A 41 -3.13 1.65 -20.91
CA PHE A 41 -3.60 2.23 -22.16
C PHE A 41 -2.54 2.07 -23.25
N VAL A 42 -2.91 1.47 -24.37
CA VAL A 42 -2.06 1.34 -25.56
C VAL A 42 -2.68 2.17 -26.68
N ARG A 43 -1.94 3.17 -27.16
CA ARG A 43 -2.43 4.08 -28.19
C ARG A 43 -2.82 3.32 -29.46
N ASP A 44 -3.97 3.67 -30.03
CA ASP A 44 -4.53 3.10 -31.23
C ASP A 44 -4.81 1.59 -31.20
N GLN A 45 -4.78 1.00 -29.99
CA GLN A 45 -5.02 -0.43 -29.75
C GLN A 45 -5.99 -0.63 -28.58
N PRO A 46 -7.29 -0.42 -28.76
CA PRO A 46 -8.26 -0.57 -27.67
C PRO A 46 -8.35 -2.01 -27.15
N THR A 47 -8.08 -3.01 -27.98
CA THR A 47 -8.09 -4.44 -27.63
C THR A 47 -6.93 -4.84 -26.71
N LEU A 48 -5.86 -4.06 -26.66
CA LEU A 48 -4.71 -4.25 -25.79
C LEU A 48 -4.77 -3.35 -24.54
N SER A 49 -5.69 -2.38 -24.54
CA SER A 49 -5.94 -1.50 -23.40
C SER A 49 -6.87 -2.20 -22.42
N ALA A 50 -6.46 -2.35 -21.19
CA ALA A 50 -7.22 -3.08 -20.17
C ALA A 50 -6.98 -2.54 -18.76
N GLU A 51 -8.00 -2.70 -17.94
CA GLU A 51 -7.85 -2.58 -16.49
C GLU A 51 -7.41 -3.94 -15.95
N VAL A 52 -6.34 -3.95 -15.16
CA VAL A 52 -5.73 -5.16 -14.60
C VAL A 52 -5.48 -5.00 -13.11
N VAL A 53 -5.60 -6.09 -12.37
CA VAL A 53 -5.25 -6.15 -10.96
C VAL A 53 -3.87 -6.78 -10.81
N VAL A 54 -3.04 -6.21 -9.98
CA VAL A 54 -1.72 -6.76 -9.67
C VAL A 54 -1.89 -8.02 -8.81
N ALA A 55 -1.42 -9.15 -9.32
CA ALA A 55 -1.48 -10.43 -8.62
C ALA A 55 -0.57 -10.45 -7.38
N GLU A 56 -0.75 -11.44 -6.51
CA GLU A 56 0.02 -11.58 -5.26
C GLU A 56 1.54 -11.82 -5.52
N ASP A 57 1.89 -12.35 -6.70
CA ASP A 57 3.27 -12.50 -7.16
C ASP A 57 3.89 -11.21 -7.73
N ALA A 58 3.15 -10.09 -7.59
CA ALA A 58 3.53 -8.78 -8.08
C ALA A 58 3.63 -8.68 -9.61
N THR A 59 2.84 -9.48 -10.33
CA THR A 59 2.73 -9.44 -11.80
C THR A 59 1.36 -8.96 -12.26
N ILE A 60 1.28 -8.51 -13.51
CA ILE A 60 0.04 -8.31 -14.26
C ILE A 60 0.05 -9.17 -15.50
N ALA A 61 -1.13 -9.64 -15.93
CA ALA A 61 -1.30 -10.37 -17.18
C ALA A 61 -1.89 -9.44 -18.25
N LEU A 62 -1.18 -9.27 -19.35
CA LEU A 62 -1.61 -8.45 -20.48
C LEU A 62 -1.74 -9.30 -21.74
N PRO A 63 -2.75 -9.01 -22.59
CA PRO A 63 -2.83 -9.64 -23.88
C PRO A 63 -1.54 -9.44 -24.67
N VAL A 64 -1.11 -10.45 -25.38
CA VAL A 64 0.08 -10.44 -26.28
C VAL A 64 1.43 -10.39 -25.54
N VAL A 65 1.57 -9.56 -24.50
CA VAL A 65 2.82 -9.42 -23.73
C VAL A 65 2.98 -10.56 -22.71
N GLY A 66 1.86 -11.12 -22.23
CA GLY A 66 1.88 -12.12 -21.17
C GLY A 66 2.03 -11.52 -19.78
N GLN A 67 2.74 -12.22 -18.90
CA GLN A 67 2.98 -11.77 -17.52
C GLN A 67 4.13 -10.76 -17.45
N VAL A 68 3.89 -9.63 -16.81
CA VAL A 68 4.86 -8.56 -16.60
C VAL A 68 4.98 -8.29 -15.10
N ARG A 69 6.21 -8.33 -14.57
CA ARG A 69 6.47 -7.98 -13.18
C ARG A 69 6.38 -6.48 -12.98
N VAL A 70 5.50 -6.04 -12.07
CA VAL A 70 5.20 -4.63 -11.83
C VAL A 70 5.42 -4.19 -10.39
N GLY A 71 5.44 -5.12 -9.45
CA GLY A 71 5.57 -4.80 -8.03
C GLY A 71 6.89 -4.09 -7.72
N GLY A 72 6.81 -3.05 -6.91
CA GLY A 72 7.94 -2.20 -6.54
C GLY A 72 8.33 -1.17 -7.60
N ASN A 73 7.71 -1.20 -8.78
CA ASN A 73 7.96 -0.23 -9.86
C ASN A 73 6.95 0.92 -9.82
N THR A 74 7.34 2.05 -10.41
CA THR A 74 6.39 3.14 -10.66
C THR A 74 5.57 2.88 -11.93
N PRO A 75 4.40 3.53 -12.11
CA PRO A 75 3.60 3.39 -13.33
C PRO A 75 4.41 3.67 -14.61
N GLU A 76 5.33 4.63 -14.57
CA GLU A 76 6.20 4.99 -15.70
C GLU A 76 7.17 3.85 -16.06
N GLN A 77 7.75 3.21 -15.03
CA GLN A 77 8.65 2.06 -15.24
C GLN A 77 7.90 0.86 -15.83
N VAL A 78 6.66 0.64 -15.37
CA VAL A 78 5.78 -0.39 -15.91
C VAL A 78 5.42 -0.10 -17.36
N ALA A 79 5.07 1.16 -17.69
CA ALA A 79 4.79 1.57 -19.07
C ALA A 79 5.99 1.29 -20.00
N GLN A 80 7.21 1.56 -19.55
CA GLN A 80 8.42 1.23 -20.31
C GLN A 80 8.59 -0.28 -20.51
N SER A 81 8.33 -1.07 -19.48
CA SER A 81 8.44 -2.54 -19.55
C SER A 81 7.43 -3.13 -20.53
N VAL A 82 6.19 -2.67 -20.46
CA VAL A 82 5.12 -3.08 -21.39
C VAL A 82 5.43 -2.63 -22.82
N THR A 83 5.93 -1.40 -23.01
CA THR A 83 6.35 -0.89 -24.33
C THR A 83 7.42 -1.80 -24.95
N LYS A 84 8.43 -2.20 -24.16
CA LYS A 84 9.47 -3.13 -24.64
C LYS A 84 8.87 -4.48 -25.04
N GLY A 85 7.94 -5.02 -24.27
CA GLY A 85 7.25 -6.28 -24.60
C GLY A 85 6.43 -6.21 -25.88
N LEU A 86 5.87 -5.03 -26.22
CA LEU A 86 5.07 -4.83 -27.43
C LEU A 86 5.90 -4.50 -28.68
N THR A 87 7.18 -4.13 -28.56
CA THR A 87 8.03 -3.71 -29.69
C THR A 87 8.19 -4.81 -30.76
N GLY A 88 8.01 -6.09 -30.38
CA GLY A 88 8.04 -7.20 -31.34
C GLY A 88 6.76 -7.40 -32.14
N VAL A 89 5.65 -6.75 -31.74
CA VAL A 89 4.30 -6.96 -32.32
C VAL A 89 3.75 -5.68 -32.92
N LEU A 90 4.09 -4.52 -32.36
CA LEU A 90 3.62 -3.22 -32.83
C LEU A 90 4.80 -2.35 -33.27
N GLU A 91 4.58 -1.58 -34.36
CA GLU A 91 5.49 -0.51 -34.73
C GLU A 91 5.26 0.69 -33.83
N LYS A 92 6.30 1.07 -33.05
CA LYS A 92 6.29 2.25 -32.14
C LYS A 92 5.12 2.26 -31.15
N PRO A 93 4.98 1.25 -30.28
CA PRO A 93 3.94 1.23 -29.26
C PRO A 93 4.10 2.41 -28.29
N VAL A 94 3.01 3.10 -28.02
CA VAL A 94 2.95 4.15 -26.98
C VAL A 94 2.01 3.66 -25.88
N VAL A 95 2.59 3.39 -24.73
CA VAL A 95 1.87 2.84 -23.57
C VAL A 95 1.84 3.86 -22.46
N ASN A 96 0.69 4.01 -21.83
CA ASN A 96 0.51 4.77 -20.59
C ASN A 96 -0.07 3.82 -19.54
N VAL A 97 0.46 3.87 -18.32
CA VAL A 97 -0.05 3.12 -17.19
C VAL A 97 -0.46 4.09 -16.10
N SER A 98 -1.67 3.95 -15.62
CA SER A 98 -2.20 4.75 -14.52
C SER A 98 -2.71 3.85 -13.40
N LEU A 99 -2.50 4.30 -12.17
CA LEU A 99 -3.07 3.67 -10.98
C LEU A 99 -4.54 4.11 -10.86
N VAL A 100 -5.47 3.16 -10.92
CA VAL A 100 -6.91 3.40 -10.78
C VAL A 100 -7.31 3.43 -9.32
N SER A 101 -6.89 2.41 -8.57
CA SER A 101 -7.11 2.32 -7.13
C SER A 101 -6.04 1.46 -6.48
N ARG A 102 -5.77 1.76 -5.21
CA ARG A 102 -4.92 0.93 -4.37
C ARG A 102 -5.74 -0.10 -3.63
N ARG A 103 -5.10 -1.20 -3.25
CA ARG A 103 -5.69 -2.15 -2.31
C ARG A 103 -5.96 -1.42 -0.99
N PRO A 104 -7.17 -1.53 -0.42
CA PRO A 104 -7.43 -0.99 0.91
C PRO A 104 -6.45 -1.57 1.94
N ALA A 105 -5.95 -0.73 2.82
CA ALA A 105 -5.16 -1.18 3.95
C ALA A 105 -6.08 -1.76 5.03
N GLU A 106 -5.66 -2.82 5.69
CA GLU A 106 -6.34 -3.35 6.87
C GLU A 106 -5.66 -2.81 8.12
N ILE A 107 -6.44 -2.21 9.01
CA ILE A 107 -5.99 -1.76 10.32
C ILE A 107 -6.73 -2.51 11.42
N VAL A 108 -6.05 -2.73 12.53
CA VAL A 108 -6.64 -3.31 13.73
C VAL A 108 -6.66 -2.26 14.82
N VAL A 109 -7.84 -1.93 15.30
CA VAL A 109 -8.02 -0.98 16.41
C VAL A 109 -8.38 -1.78 17.66
N ILE A 110 -7.54 -1.69 18.68
CA ILE A 110 -7.72 -2.38 19.96
C ILE A 110 -7.61 -1.41 21.13
N GLY A 111 -8.17 -1.78 22.25
CA GLY A 111 -8.13 -1.02 23.49
C GLY A 111 -9.47 -0.35 23.80
N GLU A 112 -9.41 0.77 24.52
CA GLU A 112 -10.58 1.47 25.05
C GLU A 112 -11.25 2.37 23.99
N VAL A 113 -11.73 1.73 22.92
CA VAL A 113 -12.57 2.32 21.89
C VAL A 113 -13.98 1.73 21.95
N ARG A 114 -14.96 2.39 21.33
CA ARG A 114 -16.34 1.88 21.37
C ARG A 114 -16.52 0.57 20.60
N ASN A 115 -15.89 0.47 19.43
CA ASN A 115 -15.96 -0.71 18.57
C ASN A 115 -14.55 -1.15 18.20
N PRO A 116 -13.89 -1.96 19.05
CA PRO A 116 -12.60 -2.54 18.68
C PRO A 116 -12.79 -3.57 17.56
N GLY A 117 -11.83 -3.66 16.62
CA GLY A 117 -11.95 -4.58 15.51
C GLY A 117 -10.98 -4.28 14.38
N ARG A 118 -11.21 -4.97 13.26
CA ARG A 118 -10.50 -4.78 12.00
C ARG A 118 -11.32 -3.86 11.10
N PHE A 119 -10.64 -2.96 10.43
CA PHE A 119 -11.25 -2.01 9.51
C PHE A 119 -10.44 -1.96 8.23
N GLU A 120 -11.12 -2.03 7.10
CA GLU A 120 -10.52 -1.71 5.80
C GLU A 120 -10.56 -0.20 5.61
N VAL A 121 -9.43 0.39 5.30
CA VAL A 121 -9.30 1.84 5.15
C VAL A 121 -8.55 2.18 3.87
N PRO A 122 -8.88 3.30 3.23
CA PRO A 122 -8.08 3.82 2.12
C PRO A 122 -6.63 4.08 2.56
N GLU A 123 -5.69 3.96 1.62
CA GLU A 123 -4.31 4.37 1.86
C GLU A 123 -4.25 5.85 2.22
N GLY A 124 -3.42 6.21 3.19
CA GLY A 124 -3.31 7.57 3.70
C GLY A 124 -4.36 7.94 4.77
N THR A 125 -5.17 6.98 5.22
CA THR A 125 -6.09 7.18 6.36
C THR A 125 -5.29 7.58 7.60
N ARG A 126 -5.70 8.67 8.23
CA ARG A 126 -5.06 9.17 9.44
C ARG A 126 -5.56 8.39 10.66
N MET A 127 -4.76 8.37 11.72
CA MET A 127 -5.14 7.72 12.98
C MET A 127 -6.47 8.25 13.54
N VAL A 128 -6.75 9.55 13.39
CA VAL A 128 -8.00 10.15 13.86
C VAL A 128 -9.19 9.57 13.10
N ASP A 129 -9.05 9.34 11.80
CA ASP A 129 -10.09 8.73 10.96
C ASP A 129 -10.31 7.27 11.35
N ALA A 130 -9.22 6.53 11.60
CA ALA A 130 -9.28 5.17 12.11
C ALA A 130 -10.00 5.08 13.46
N LEU A 131 -9.70 6.02 14.35
CA LEU A 131 -10.37 6.12 15.65
C LEU A 131 -11.85 6.47 15.49
N ALA A 132 -12.20 7.34 14.54
CA ALA A 132 -13.59 7.69 14.23
C ALA A 132 -14.37 6.48 13.70
N LEU A 133 -13.76 5.63 12.84
CA LEU A 133 -14.35 4.37 12.39
C LEU A 133 -14.63 3.40 13.54
N ALA A 134 -13.74 3.36 14.54
CA ALA A 134 -13.94 2.60 15.77
C ALA A 134 -14.98 3.24 16.74
N GLY A 135 -15.67 4.30 16.33
CA GLY A 135 -16.67 4.99 17.15
C GLY A 135 -16.10 5.92 18.21
N GLY A 136 -14.80 6.20 18.15
CA GLY A 136 -14.09 7.04 19.11
C GLY A 136 -13.67 6.30 20.39
N LEU A 137 -13.01 7.03 21.26
CA LEU A 137 -12.60 6.54 22.56
C LEU A 137 -13.81 6.39 23.49
N ASN A 138 -13.81 5.37 24.35
CA ASN A 138 -14.79 5.21 25.40
C ASN A 138 -14.42 6.05 26.64
N GLU A 139 -15.25 5.98 27.70
CA GLU A 139 -15.07 6.74 28.95
C GLU A 139 -13.85 6.27 29.77
N PHE A 140 -13.36 5.07 29.54
CA PHE A 140 -12.21 4.49 30.23
C PHE A 140 -10.89 4.78 29.52
N ALA A 141 -10.93 5.36 28.33
CA ALA A 141 -9.77 5.58 27.49
C ALA A 141 -8.82 6.64 28.07
N ASN A 142 -7.55 6.29 28.13
CA ASN A 142 -6.50 7.25 28.43
C ASN A 142 -6.05 7.97 27.15
N ARG A 143 -6.56 9.18 26.92
CA ARG A 143 -6.29 10.00 25.72
C ARG A 143 -4.81 10.35 25.51
N ARG A 144 -3.96 10.18 26.52
CA ARG A 144 -2.52 10.43 26.44
C ARG A 144 -1.70 9.18 26.11
N ARG A 145 -2.34 8.02 25.97
CA ARG A 145 -1.68 6.73 25.71
C ARG A 145 -2.25 6.08 24.45
N LEU A 146 -2.07 6.76 23.33
CA LEU A 146 -2.34 6.21 21.99
C LEU A 146 -1.01 5.85 21.35
N PHE A 147 -0.92 4.67 20.73
CA PHE A 147 0.28 4.22 20.03
C PHE A 147 -0.10 3.41 18.79
N VAL A 148 0.82 3.35 17.85
CA VAL A 148 0.74 2.54 16.63
C VAL A 148 1.84 1.48 16.68
N VAL A 149 1.51 0.26 16.25
CA VAL A 149 2.43 -0.89 16.23
C VAL A 149 2.73 -1.27 14.79
#